data_b2ea08f49b7d5ec1e420298f7b0f73fb
#
_entry.id   b2ea08f49b7d5ec1e420298f7b0f73fb
#
_cell.length_a   1.000
_cell.length_b   1.000
_cell.length_c   1.000
_cell.angle_alpha   90.00
_cell.angle_beta   90.00
_cell.angle_gamma   90.00
#
_symmetry.space_group_name_H-M   'P 1'
#
loop_
_entity.id
_entity.type
_entity.pdbx_description
1 polymer ?
#
loop_
_entity_poly.entity_id
_entity_poly.type
_entity_poly.pdbx_seq_one_letter_code
_entity_poly.pdbx_strand_id
1 'polypeptide(L)'
;MTPTYYLLLSALLFSLGAVGVLVRRNAIVVFMCVELMLNAVNLSLVTFARINGQLDGQVMAFFVMVVAAAEVVVGLTIIMAIFKTRRSASVDDTNLLKY
;
A
#
# COMPACT_ATOMS: atom_id res chain seq x y z
N MET A 1 10.35 -18.19 13.96
CA MET A 1 9.55 -17.18 14.64
C MET A 1 8.12 -17.68 14.82
N THR A 2 7.50 -17.26 15.90
CA THR A 2 6.11 -17.62 16.13
C THR A 2 5.19 -16.74 15.25
N PRO A 3 3.97 -17.23 14.93
CA PRO A 3 3.02 -16.41 14.17
C PRO A 3 2.74 -15.06 14.81
N THR A 4 2.81 -14.97 16.13
CA THR A 4 2.57 -13.71 16.84
C THR A 4 3.52 -12.60 16.37
N TYR A 5 4.80 -12.92 16.15
CA TYR A 5 5.76 -11.94 15.69
C TYR A 5 5.43 -11.41 14.29
N TYR A 6 4.96 -12.29 13.42
CA TYR A 6 4.55 -11.87 12.08
C TYR A 6 3.34 -10.95 12.14
N LEU A 7 2.37 -11.24 13.01
CA LEU A 7 1.20 -10.40 13.17
C LEU A 7 1.56 -9.04 13.78
N LEU A 8 2.49 -9.03 14.72
CA LEU A 8 2.98 -7.77 15.29
C LEU A 8 3.69 -6.93 14.24
N LEU A 9 4.51 -7.56 13.41
CA LEU A 9 5.19 -6.86 12.33
C LEU A 9 4.17 -6.30 11.35
N SER A 10 3.15 -7.09 10.99
CA SER A 10 2.09 -6.65 10.12
C SER A 10 1.36 -5.42 10.68
N ALA A 11 1.02 -5.45 11.96
CA ALA A 11 0.36 -4.34 12.63
C ALA A 11 1.24 -3.09 12.61
N LEU A 12 2.54 -3.25 12.85
CA LEU A 12 3.49 -2.14 12.83
C LEU A 12 3.58 -1.53 11.44
N LEU A 13 3.73 -2.36 10.41
CA LEU A 13 3.84 -1.90 9.04
C LEU A 13 2.58 -1.18 8.59
N PHE A 14 1.42 -1.72 8.92
CA PHE A 14 0.14 -1.10 8.58
C PHE A 14 0.03 0.27 9.26
N SER A 15 0.39 0.34 10.54
CA SER A 15 0.33 1.59 11.30
C SER A 15 1.26 2.65 10.71
N LEU A 16 2.47 2.25 10.33
CA LEU A 16 3.42 3.18 9.70
C LEU A 16 2.86 3.71 8.38
N GLY A 17 2.29 2.83 7.57
CA GLY A 17 1.68 3.23 6.31
C GLY A 17 0.51 4.18 6.53
N ALA A 18 -0.35 3.88 7.50
CA ALA A 18 -1.51 4.71 7.80
C ALA A 18 -1.09 6.10 8.27
N VAL A 19 -0.10 6.18 9.15
CA VAL A 19 0.43 7.47 9.61
C VAL A 19 1.01 8.25 8.43
N GLY A 20 1.75 7.56 7.56
CA GLY A 20 2.32 8.22 6.38
C GLY A 20 1.25 8.80 5.47
N VAL A 21 0.15 8.07 5.24
CA VAL A 21 -0.96 8.58 4.42
C VAL A 21 -1.55 9.84 5.03
N LEU A 22 -1.70 9.87 6.36
CA LEU A 22 -2.32 11.00 7.04
C LEU A 22 -1.41 12.22 7.13
N VAL A 23 -0.10 12.01 7.16
CA VAL A 23 0.86 13.09 7.45
C VAL A 23 1.48 13.67 6.17
N ARG A 24 1.77 12.82 5.19
CA ARG A 24 2.49 13.26 4.00
C ARG A 24 1.56 13.83 2.95
N ARG A 25 2.06 14.83 2.21
CA ARG A 25 1.31 15.49 1.14
C ARG A 25 1.78 15.08 -0.25
N ASN A 26 2.97 14.53 -0.34
CA ASN A 26 3.52 14.09 -1.63
C ASN A 26 2.76 12.85 -2.11
N ALA A 27 2.21 12.94 -3.32
CA ALA A 27 1.39 11.85 -3.87
C ALA A 27 2.16 10.55 -4.01
N ILE A 28 3.43 10.62 -4.38
CA ILE A 28 4.26 9.42 -4.52
C ILE A 28 4.46 8.76 -3.15
N VAL A 29 4.74 9.56 -2.13
CA VAL A 29 4.93 9.03 -0.77
C VAL A 29 3.64 8.43 -0.24
N VAL A 30 2.50 9.09 -0.46
CA VAL A 30 1.19 8.56 -0.07
C VAL A 30 0.93 7.22 -0.75
N PHE A 31 1.24 7.13 -2.03
CA PHE A 31 1.09 5.89 -2.79
C PHE A 31 1.95 4.78 -2.21
N MET A 32 3.20 5.09 -1.89
CA MET A 32 4.10 4.11 -1.26
C MET A 32 3.59 3.66 0.10
N CYS A 33 2.99 4.56 0.87
CA CYS A 33 2.41 4.23 2.17
C CYS A 33 1.22 3.28 2.01
N VAL A 34 0.39 3.48 1.00
CA VAL A 34 -0.72 2.56 0.71
C VAL A 34 -0.18 1.19 0.33
N GLU A 35 0.88 1.13 -0.47
CA GLU A 35 1.52 -0.14 -0.82
C GLU A 35 2.08 -0.85 0.42
N LEU A 36 2.64 -0.11 1.35
CA LEU A 36 3.12 -0.67 2.61
C LEU A 36 1.96 -1.27 3.41
N MET A 37 0.81 -0.60 3.43
CA MET A 37 -0.38 -1.11 4.10
C MET A 37 -0.87 -2.41 3.44
N LEU A 38 -0.86 -2.48 2.11
CA LEU A 38 -1.23 -3.69 1.38
C LEU A 38 -0.28 -4.84 1.68
N ASN A 39 1.02 -4.56 1.76
CA ASN A 39 2.00 -5.58 2.14
C ASN A 39 1.76 -6.10 3.56
N ALA A 40 1.37 -5.21 4.48
CA ALA A 40 1.03 -5.60 5.84
C ALA A 40 -0.16 -6.55 5.86
N VAL A 41 -1.19 -6.25 5.06
CA VAL A 41 -2.36 -7.12 4.94
C VAL A 41 -1.95 -8.48 4.38
N ASN A 42 -1.10 -8.50 3.36
CA ASN A 42 -0.61 -9.76 2.78
C ASN A 42 0.15 -10.59 3.80
N LEU A 43 0.99 -9.96 4.60
CA LEU A 43 1.71 -10.65 5.64
C LEU A 43 0.74 -11.31 6.62
N SER A 44 -0.33 -10.61 7.00
CA SER A 44 -1.36 -11.17 7.87
C SER A 44 -2.06 -12.35 7.21
N LEU A 45 -2.43 -12.24 5.93
CA LEU A 45 -3.11 -13.32 5.22
C LEU A 45 -2.26 -14.59 5.18
N VAL A 46 -0.98 -14.45 4.85
CA VAL A 46 -0.06 -15.59 4.80
C VAL A 46 0.13 -16.19 6.18
N THR A 47 0.23 -15.34 7.21
CA THR A 47 0.40 -15.80 8.58
C THR A 47 -0.82 -16.59 9.04
N PHE A 48 -2.02 -16.09 8.81
CA PHE A 48 -3.25 -16.81 9.18
C PHE A 48 -3.40 -18.11 8.40
N ALA A 49 -3.03 -18.11 7.13
CA ALA A 49 -3.05 -19.33 6.32
C ALA A 49 -2.14 -20.39 6.94
N ARG A 50 -0.97 -19.99 7.39
CA ARG A 50 -0.03 -20.90 8.01
C ARG A 50 -0.54 -21.44 9.34
N ILE A 51 -1.13 -20.56 10.16
CA ILE A 51 -1.69 -20.96 11.46
C ILE A 51 -2.79 -22.01 11.27
N ASN A 52 -3.66 -21.79 10.27
CA ASN A 52 -4.81 -22.64 10.04
C ASN A 52 -4.49 -23.85 9.16
N GLY A 53 -3.28 -23.93 8.62
CA GLY A 53 -2.88 -25.02 7.75
C GLY A 53 -3.63 -25.06 6.41
N GLN A 54 -4.10 -23.89 5.95
CA GLN A 54 -4.87 -23.79 4.70
C GLN A 54 -4.13 -22.94 3.69
N LEU A 55 -4.32 -23.25 2.41
CA LEU A 55 -3.69 -22.50 1.32
C LEU A 55 -4.53 -21.30 0.87
N ASP A 56 -5.79 -21.22 1.29
CA ASP A 56 -6.70 -20.18 0.81
C ASP A 56 -6.16 -18.77 1.08
N GLY A 57 -5.57 -18.55 2.26
CA GLY A 57 -5.00 -17.26 2.60
C GLY A 57 -3.80 -16.92 1.73
N GLN A 58 -2.99 -17.92 1.36
CA GLN A 58 -1.85 -17.71 0.47
C GLN A 58 -2.31 -17.41 -0.95
N VAL A 59 -3.35 -18.08 -1.44
CA VAL A 59 -3.94 -17.78 -2.74
C VAL A 59 -4.47 -16.36 -2.76
N MET A 60 -5.18 -15.96 -1.72
CA MET A 60 -5.70 -14.60 -1.60
C MET A 60 -4.57 -13.58 -1.59
N ALA A 61 -3.49 -13.85 -0.85
CA ALA A 61 -2.33 -12.96 -0.81
C ALA A 61 -1.72 -12.82 -2.20
N PHE A 62 -1.65 -13.91 -2.97
CA PHE A 62 -1.16 -13.85 -4.33
C PHE A 62 -2.02 -12.92 -5.19
N PHE A 63 -3.35 -13.04 -5.12
CA PHE A 63 -4.24 -12.15 -5.86
C PHE A 63 -4.08 -10.70 -5.44
N VAL A 64 -3.93 -10.44 -4.14
CA VAL A 64 -3.71 -9.07 -3.66
C VAL A 64 -2.39 -8.51 -4.20
N MET A 65 -1.35 -9.34 -4.28
CA MET A 65 -0.07 -8.91 -4.86
C MET A 65 -0.21 -8.57 -6.35
N VAL A 66 -0.99 -9.34 -7.09
CA VAL A 66 -1.23 -9.06 -8.52
C VAL A 66 -1.98 -7.74 -8.67
N VAL A 67 -3.02 -7.53 -7.86
CA VAL A 67 -3.77 -6.27 -7.88
C VAL A 67 -2.87 -5.11 -7.48
N ALA A 68 -2.06 -5.27 -6.45
CA ALA A 68 -1.13 -4.23 -6.03
C ALA A 68 -0.13 -3.87 -7.11
N ALA A 69 0.40 -4.87 -7.83
CA ALA A 69 1.32 -4.63 -8.93
C ALA A 69 0.63 -3.83 -10.05
N ALA A 70 -0.62 -4.18 -10.39
CA ALA A 70 -1.38 -3.43 -11.37
C ALA A 70 -1.63 -1.99 -10.91
N GLU A 71 -1.95 -1.80 -9.65
CA GLU A 71 -2.16 -0.46 -9.09
C GLU A 71 -0.90 0.37 -9.14
N VAL A 72 0.27 -0.23 -8.91
CA VAL A 72 1.54 0.49 -8.99
C VAL A 72 1.72 1.05 -10.39
N VAL A 73 1.52 0.24 -11.42
CA VAL A 73 1.68 0.69 -12.79
C VAL A 73 0.71 1.81 -13.13
N VAL A 74 -0.58 1.60 -12.85
CA VAL A 74 -1.61 2.60 -13.16
C VAL A 74 -1.43 3.84 -12.30
N GLY A 75 -1.22 3.67 -11.00
CA GLY A 75 -1.10 4.79 -10.07
C GLY A 75 0.11 5.65 -10.36
N LEU A 76 1.26 5.04 -10.60
CA LEU A 76 2.46 5.80 -10.93
C LEU A 76 2.32 6.52 -12.26
N THR A 77 1.66 5.90 -13.23
CA THR A 77 1.41 6.53 -14.52
C THR A 77 0.56 7.79 -14.35
N ILE A 78 -0.49 7.72 -13.54
CA ILE A 78 -1.35 8.86 -13.25
C ILE A 78 -0.56 9.96 -12.54
N ILE A 79 0.21 9.59 -11.52
CA ILE A 79 1.00 10.55 -10.76
C ILE A 79 2.02 11.24 -11.65
N MET A 80 2.67 10.48 -12.54
CA MET A 80 3.63 11.07 -13.47
C MET A 80 2.97 12.02 -14.46
N ALA A 81 1.78 11.69 -14.92
CA ALA A 81 1.04 12.57 -15.82
C ALA A 81 0.69 13.89 -15.12
N ILE A 82 0.23 13.82 -13.89
CA ILE A 82 -0.08 15.01 -13.09
C ILE A 82 1.20 15.81 -12.84
N PHE A 83 2.29 15.13 -12.50
CA PHE A 83 3.56 15.80 -12.24
C PHE A 83 4.06 16.57 -13.47
N LYS A 84 3.98 15.95 -14.65
CA LYS A 84 4.40 16.62 -15.88
C LYS A 84 3.58 17.88 -16.15
N THR A 85 2.29 17.81 -15.86
CA THR A 85 1.40 18.94 -16.10
C THR A 85 1.64 20.05 -15.08
N ARG A 86 1.87 19.70 -13.82
CA ARG A 86 1.95 20.67 -12.73
C ARG A 86 3.33 20.85 -12.15
N ARG A 87 4.22 19.94 -12.47
CA ARG A 87 5.59 19.91 -11.92
C ARG A 87 5.60 19.82 -10.40
N SER A 88 4.59 19.14 -9.85
CA SER A 88 4.48 18.92 -8.41
C SER A 88 3.82 17.56 -8.16
N ALA A 89 4.30 16.83 -7.15
CA ALA A 89 3.71 15.58 -6.72
C ALA A 89 2.87 15.75 -5.45
N SER A 90 2.67 16.98 -4.98
CA SER A 90 1.89 17.22 -3.78
C SER A 90 0.41 16.98 -4.05
N VAL A 91 -0.23 16.24 -3.15
CA VAL A 91 -1.66 15.96 -3.22
C VAL A 91 -2.48 17.24 -3.16
N ASP A 92 -2.02 18.20 -2.37
CA ASP A 92 -2.73 19.47 -2.21
C ASP A 92 -2.77 20.27 -3.52
N ASP A 93 -1.73 20.15 -4.34
CA ASP A 93 -1.66 20.90 -5.59
C ASP A 93 -2.69 20.43 -6.60
N THR A 94 -3.15 19.18 -6.53
CA THR A 94 -4.16 18.68 -7.44
C THR A 94 -5.50 19.40 -7.27
N ASN A 95 -5.74 19.99 -6.12
CA ASN A 95 -6.96 20.75 -5.87
C ASN A 95 -7.00 22.04 -6.70
N LEU A 96 -5.85 22.51 -7.14
CA LEU A 96 -5.78 23.73 -7.95
C LEU A 96 -6.38 23.54 -9.35
N LEU A 97 -6.68 22.31 -9.74
CA LEU A 97 -7.37 22.04 -11.00
C LEU A 97 -8.73 22.71 -11.08
N LYS A 98 -9.30 23.08 -9.95
CA LYS A 98 -10.59 23.76 -9.88
C LYS A 98 -10.52 25.18 -10.42
N TYR A 99 -9.35 25.75 -10.49
CA TYR A 99 -9.12 27.08 -10.96
C TYR A 99 -8.51 27.09 -12.34
#